data_bf9e66d3938e7d1a364de1a8299f0c8a
#
_entry.id   bf9e66d3938e7d1a364de1a8299f0c8a
#
_cell.length_a   1.000
_cell.length_b   1.000
_cell.length_c   1.000
_cell.angle_alpha   90.00
_cell.angle_beta   90.00
_cell.angle_gamma   90.00
#
_symmetry.space_group_name_H-M   'P 1'
#
loop_
_entity.id
_entity.type
_entity.pdbx_description
1 polymer ?
#
loop_
_entity_poly.entity_id
_entity_poly.type
_entity_poly.pdbx_seq_one_letter_code
_entity_poly.pdbx_strand_id
1 'polypeptide(L)'
;MGSIEKRGENTWRVGFRRSVADGRGWVRKTLSFPADMPEAEQRKACEVELARLIVQEADGRQAMTAPSSADVLSLIEKYHITPEDAAKLGAGKASDRWKLTVQELYDRWMEIYCVPNLAPTTAKTYRSLMETRVLPLIGNRQITSLTAFDAQQLIASLRQAPRRTTAIDPEQRKRRADRQRQPQPPKPLSARIVQHHFTTISGMFDMGVSWKLIPENPFKDVKRPTARRKKLKVLDDERAVELLRCLAKEDSLSFRAAVMLALTCGLRLGEVGALCWDDVDWKRCTIDISRGLNYVPELGNYTSDPKTEEGSRTIDLPAGMMTLLQETKAYQDDIAAKLGDRWRGQGRIVCGWDGTPQHHDTPSKQFRKFADKHGFEGIRFHDLRHSHATLLFANNMDAVAVAHRLGHSSPEVTYRFYAHAISSRDAASAAAMQHYLDAATAPDAAAITAAQSITAASADGAADTGAKK
;
A
#
# COMPACT_ATOMS: atom_id res chain seq x y z
N MET A 1 -18.60 19.85 -30.51
CA MET A 1 -20.04 19.52 -30.61
C MET A 1 -20.33 18.38 -29.68
N GLY A 2 -21.34 18.53 -28.80
CA GLY A 2 -21.83 17.46 -27.93
C GLY A 2 -22.82 16.56 -28.66
N SER A 3 -22.96 15.32 -28.29
CA SER A 3 -23.93 14.36 -28.84
C SER A 3 -24.72 13.72 -27.71
N ILE A 4 -26.01 13.53 -27.93
CA ILE A 4 -26.92 12.77 -27.07
C ILE A 4 -27.53 11.68 -27.95
N GLU A 5 -27.35 10.41 -27.56
CA GLU A 5 -27.72 9.26 -28.36
C GLU A 5 -28.49 8.27 -27.51
N LYS A 6 -29.69 7.89 -27.95
CA LYS A 6 -30.49 6.85 -27.30
C LYS A 6 -29.92 5.48 -27.67
N ARG A 7 -29.65 4.64 -26.67
CA ARG A 7 -29.04 3.30 -26.84
C ARG A 7 -29.95 2.13 -26.48
N GLY A 8 -31.07 2.40 -25.81
CA GLY A 8 -32.09 1.45 -25.40
C GLY A 8 -33.36 2.18 -24.95
N GLU A 9 -34.37 1.45 -24.48
CA GLU A 9 -35.64 2.08 -24.07
C GLU A 9 -35.44 3.17 -23.01
N ASN A 10 -34.60 2.90 -22.01
CA ASN A 10 -34.34 3.82 -20.90
C ASN A 10 -32.83 4.12 -20.74
N THR A 11 -32.04 3.92 -21.80
CA THR A 11 -30.57 4.10 -21.74
C THR A 11 -30.11 5.07 -22.80
N TRP A 12 -29.38 6.08 -22.38
CA TRP A 12 -28.85 7.14 -23.22
C TRP A 12 -27.34 7.27 -23.07
N ARG A 13 -26.67 7.69 -24.12
CA ARG A 13 -25.26 8.04 -24.11
C ARG A 13 -25.08 9.51 -24.43
N VAL A 14 -24.47 10.22 -23.51
CA VAL A 14 -24.08 11.62 -23.68
C VAL A 14 -22.57 11.71 -23.86
N GLY A 15 -22.10 12.62 -24.69
CA GLY A 15 -20.67 12.82 -24.87
C GLY A 15 -20.34 13.99 -25.79
N PHE A 16 -19.06 14.40 -25.71
CA PHE A 16 -18.54 15.43 -26.59
C PHE A 16 -17.11 15.12 -27.01
N ARG A 17 -16.66 15.73 -28.09
CA ARG A 17 -15.32 15.54 -28.63
C ARG A 17 -14.34 16.48 -27.95
N ARG A 18 -13.36 15.90 -27.30
CA ARG A 18 -12.25 16.62 -26.64
C ARG A 18 -11.19 16.95 -27.69
N SER A 19 -10.72 18.20 -27.73
CA SER A 19 -9.50 18.56 -28.46
C SER A 19 -8.32 18.45 -27.51
N VAL A 20 -7.43 17.50 -27.76
CA VAL A 20 -6.17 17.31 -26.97
C VAL A 20 -5.02 17.66 -27.91
N ALA A 21 -3.92 18.22 -27.39
CA ALA A 21 -2.73 18.58 -28.17
C ALA A 21 -2.16 17.38 -28.96
N ASP A 22 -2.31 16.15 -28.44
CA ASP A 22 -1.75 14.93 -29.01
C ASP A 22 -2.82 13.94 -29.58
N GLY A 23 -4.07 14.35 -29.74
CA GLY A 23 -5.09 13.48 -30.30
C GLY A 23 -6.54 13.87 -29.97
N ARG A 24 -7.49 13.39 -30.81
CA ARG A 24 -8.92 13.67 -30.66
C ARG A 24 -9.56 12.57 -29.80
N GLY A 25 -9.84 12.85 -28.52
CA GLY A 25 -10.56 11.95 -27.61
C GLY A 25 -12.07 12.25 -27.54
N TRP A 26 -12.87 11.23 -27.16
CA TRP A 26 -14.28 11.40 -26.82
C TRP A 26 -14.45 11.23 -25.31
N VAL A 27 -15.11 12.20 -24.66
CA VAL A 27 -15.65 12.05 -23.32
C VAL A 27 -17.08 11.57 -23.45
N ARG A 28 -17.42 10.42 -22.85
CA ARG A 28 -18.75 9.81 -22.97
C ARG A 28 -19.20 9.28 -21.61
N LYS A 29 -20.51 9.42 -21.33
CA LYS A 29 -21.16 8.85 -20.17
C LYS A 29 -22.47 8.18 -20.59
N THR A 30 -22.77 7.01 -20.03
CA THR A 30 -24.03 6.32 -20.23
C THR A 30 -24.92 6.59 -19.03
N LEU A 31 -26.17 6.94 -19.26
CA LEU A 31 -27.20 7.21 -18.27
C LEU A 31 -28.32 6.20 -18.44
N SER A 32 -28.80 5.63 -17.33
CA SER A 32 -29.95 4.75 -17.30
C SER A 32 -31.01 5.38 -16.41
N PHE A 33 -32.26 5.36 -16.86
CA PHE A 33 -33.39 5.99 -16.19
C PHE A 33 -34.41 4.94 -15.75
N PRO A 34 -35.25 5.24 -14.75
CA PRO A 34 -36.40 4.41 -14.39
C PRO A 34 -37.36 4.23 -15.57
N ALA A 35 -38.02 3.06 -15.64
CA ALA A 35 -38.91 2.71 -16.74
C ALA A 35 -40.18 3.59 -16.82
N ASP A 36 -40.54 4.23 -15.73
CA ASP A 36 -41.69 5.11 -15.56
C ASP A 36 -41.39 6.59 -15.92
N MET A 37 -40.12 6.92 -16.19
CA MET A 37 -39.70 8.29 -16.50
C MET A 37 -40.00 8.65 -17.98
N PRO A 38 -40.77 9.71 -18.24
CA PRO A 38 -41.08 10.13 -19.60
C PRO A 38 -39.84 10.42 -20.44
N GLU A 39 -39.84 10.07 -21.73
CA GLU A 39 -38.69 10.25 -22.63
C GLU A 39 -38.23 11.71 -22.74
N ALA A 40 -39.15 12.66 -22.66
CA ALA A 40 -38.82 14.09 -22.66
C ALA A 40 -37.97 14.48 -21.39
N GLU A 41 -38.28 13.90 -20.23
CA GLU A 41 -37.53 14.14 -19.00
C GLU A 41 -36.16 13.44 -19.03
N GLN A 42 -36.11 12.21 -19.57
CA GLN A 42 -34.85 11.50 -19.78
C GLN A 42 -33.90 12.31 -20.67
N ARG A 43 -34.43 12.86 -21.77
CA ARG A 43 -33.66 13.69 -22.69
C ARG A 43 -33.18 14.98 -22.05
N LYS A 44 -34.02 15.65 -21.26
CA LYS A 44 -33.65 16.86 -20.51
C LYS A 44 -32.54 16.57 -19.51
N ALA A 45 -32.61 15.46 -18.79
CA ALA A 45 -31.56 15.01 -17.88
C ALA A 45 -30.23 14.72 -18.62
N CYS A 46 -30.29 14.17 -19.84
CA CYS A 46 -29.12 13.98 -20.70
C CYS A 46 -28.50 15.31 -21.14
N GLU A 47 -29.30 16.31 -21.44
CA GLU A 47 -28.82 17.65 -21.81
C GLU A 47 -28.11 18.35 -20.66
N VAL A 48 -28.65 18.23 -19.44
CA VAL A 48 -28.04 18.72 -18.21
C VAL A 48 -26.69 18.02 -17.94
N GLU A 49 -26.65 16.69 -18.09
CA GLU A 49 -25.41 15.94 -17.84
C GLU A 49 -24.34 16.20 -18.92
N LEU A 50 -24.74 16.42 -20.18
CA LEU A 50 -23.82 16.82 -21.23
C LEU A 50 -23.20 18.20 -20.93
N ALA A 51 -24.01 19.17 -20.50
CA ALA A 51 -23.54 20.48 -20.08
C ALA A 51 -22.56 20.36 -18.89
N ARG A 52 -22.87 19.51 -17.91
CA ARG A 52 -22.00 19.22 -16.76
C ARG A 52 -20.65 18.66 -17.19
N LEU A 53 -20.62 17.69 -18.09
CA LEU A 53 -19.39 17.10 -18.62
C LEU A 53 -18.52 18.12 -19.36
N ILE A 54 -19.15 19.04 -20.14
CA ILE A 54 -18.46 20.10 -20.87
C ILE A 54 -17.84 21.11 -19.89
N VAL A 55 -18.59 21.51 -18.84
CA VAL A 55 -18.10 22.42 -17.80
C VAL A 55 -16.97 21.80 -17.01
N GLN A 56 -17.10 20.54 -16.58
CA GLN A 56 -16.03 19.82 -15.87
C GLN A 56 -14.75 19.72 -16.70
N GLU A 57 -14.86 19.52 -18.00
CA GLU A 57 -13.69 19.49 -18.90
C GLU A 57 -13.08 20.88 -19.09
N ALA A 58 -13.89 21.92 -19.14
CA ALA A 58 -13.43 23.31 -19.21
C ALA A 58 -12.69 23.71 -17.92
N ASP A 59 -13.22 23.32 -16.74
CA ASP A 59 -12.58 23.53 -15.44
C ASP A 59 -11.26 22.77 -15.31
N GLY A 60 -11.16 21.56 -15.88
CA GLY A 60 -9.92 20.76 -15.92
C GLY A 60 -8.82 21.39 -16.82
N ARG A 61 -9.16 22.27 -17.74
CA ARG A 61 -8.22 22.97 -18.65
C ARG A 61 -7.70 24.30 -18.11
N GLN A 62 -8.23 24.79 -17.01
CA GLN A 62 -7.89 26.10 -16.48
C GLN A 62 -6.58 26.16 -15.69
N ALA A 63 -5.48 25.84 -16.37
CA ALA A 63 -4.24 26.56 -16.07
C ALA A 63 -4.05 27.81 -16.97
N MET A 64 -4.92 28.09 -17.99
CA MET A 64 -4.61 29.16 -18.94
C MET A 64 -5.71 30.15 -19.37
N THR A 65 -7.00 29.94 -19.12
CA THR A 65 -8.01 31.04 -19.28
C THR A 65 -9.39 30.58 -18.80
N ALA A 66 -9.96 31.31 -17.85
CA ALA A 66 -11.33 31.11 -17.40
C ALA A 66 -12.31 31.41 -18.55
N PRO A 67 -13.33 30.56 -18.85
CA PRO A 67 -14.41 30.94 -19.73
C PRO A 67 -15.04 32.22 -19.16
N SER A 68 -15.24 33.21 -20.02
CA SER A 68 -15.89 34.44 -19.58
C SER A 68 -17.31 34.08 -19.11
N SER A 69 -17.87 34.88 -18.21
CA SER A 69 -19.27 34.71 -17.78
C SER A 69 -20.25 34.71 -18.97
N ALA A 70 -19.86 35.31 -20.12
CA ALA A 70 -20.57 35.29 -21.36
C ALA A 70 -20.64 33.90 -22.04
N ASP A 71 -19.56 33.08 -21.93
CA ASP A 71 -19.55 31.72 -22.50
C ASP A 71 -20.46 30.77 -21.71
N VAL A 72 -20.54 30.97 -20.39
CA VAL A 72 -21.43 30.19 -19.50
C VAL A 72 -22.89 30.60 -19.75
N LEU A 73 -23.18 31.88 -19.92
CA LEU A 73 -24.52 32.37 -20.25
C LEU A 73 -24.98 31.91 -21.62
N SER A 74 -24.09 31.87 -22.63
CA SER A 74 -24.42 31.35 -23.95
C SER A 74 -24.73 29.83 -23.94
N LEU A 75 -24.13 29.07 -23.07
CA LEU A 75 -24.44 27.65 -22.85
C LEU A 75 -25.79 27.48 -22.14
N ILE A 76 -26.09 28.32 -21.15
CA ILE A 76 -27.37 28.33 -20.43
C ILE A 76 -28.52 28.65 -21.39
N GLU A 77 -28.37 29.69 -22.26
CA GLU A 77 -29.34 30.04 -23.28
C GLU A 77 -29.51 28.95 -24.35
N LYS A 78 -28.41 28.41 -24.85
CA LYS A 78 -28.42 27.39 -25.90
C LYS A 78 -29.09 26.08 -25.51
N TYR A 79 -29.04 25.72 -24.24
CA TYR A 79 -29.59 24.45 -23.72
C TYR A 79 -30.83 24.66 -22.85
N HIS A 80 -31.42 25.87 -22.80
CA HIS A 80 -32.61 26.21 -22.03
C HIS A 80 -32.56 25.77 -20.57
N ILE A 81 -31.37 25.88 -19.94
CA ILE A 81 -31.15 25.53 -18.53
C ILE A 81 -31.79 26.59 -17.66
N THR A 82 -32.74 26.20 -16.78
CA THR A 82 -33.38 27.18 -15.88
C THR A 82 -32.38 27.64 -14.79
N PRO A 83 -32.57 28.85 -14.21
CA PRO A 83 -31.74 29.33 -13.12
C PRO A 83 -31.69 28.36 -11.90
N GLU A 84 -32.75 27.57 -11.69
CA GLU A 84 -32.82 26.55 -10.65
C GLU A 84 -31.95 25.33 -11.00
N ASP A 85 -31.90 24.90 -12.25
CA ASP A 85 -31.05 23.81 -12.71
C ASP A 85 -29.56 24.27 -12.73
N ALA A 86 -29.30 25.51 -13.06
CA ALA A 86 -27.96 26.11 -12.97
C ALA A 86 -27.48 26.22 -11.50
N ALA A 87 -28.36 26.47 -10.55
CA ALA A 87 -28.07 26.44 -9.13
C ALA A 87 -27.76 25.02 -8.61
N LYS A 88 -28.44 24.00 -9.14
CA LYS A 88 -28.14 22.56 -8.87
C LYS A 88 -26.83 22.11 -9.51
N LEU A 89 -26.39 22.74 -10.60
CA LEU A 89 -25.14 22.47 -11.32
C LEU A 89 -23.87 23.01 -10.63
N GLY A 90 -23.99 23.64 -9.46
CA GLY A 90 -22.84 24.09 -8.68
C GLY A 90 -22.44 25.54 -8.91
N ALA A 91 -23.28 26.37 -9.54
CA ALA A 91 -23.23 27.82 -9.44
C ALA A 91 -23.77 28.31 -8.08
N GLY A 92 -23.56 27.53 -7.01
CA GLY A 92 -23.70 27.98 -5.62
C GLY A 92 -22.85 29.24 -5.46
N LYS A 93 -23.50 30.32 -4.98
CA LYS A 93 -22.92 31.65 -4.82
C LYS A 93 -21.46 31.56 -4.38
N ALA A 94 -20.56 32.26 -5.04
CA ALA A 94 -19.15 32.36 -4.66
C ALA A 94 -18.97 32.66 -3.16
N SER A 95 -19.97 33.28 -2.52
CA SER A 95 -20.04 33.55 -1.08
C SER A 95 -20.13 32.30 -0.20
N ASP A 96 -20.68 31.17 -0.67
CA ASP A 96 -20.87 29.99 0.18
C ASP A 96 -19.66 29.04 0.13
N ARG A 97 -18.80 29.13 -0.88
CA ARG A 97 -17.52 28.39 -0.92
C ARG A 97 -16.63 28.70 0.29
N TRP A 98 -16.67 29.92 0.77
CA TRP A 98 -15.84 30.40 1.88
C TRP A 98 -16.38 30.03 3.27
N LYS A 99 -17.60 29.51 3.35
CA LYS A 99 -18.24 29.11 4.62
C LYS A 99 -18.06 27.63 4.98
N LEU A 100 -17.40 26.85 4.11
CA LEU A 100 -17.18 25.43 4.35
C LEU A 100 -16.43 25.19 5.66
N THR A 101 -16.91 24.23 6.42
CA THR A 101 -16.24 23.71 7.61
C THR A 101 -15.18 22.68 7.25
N VAL A 102 -14.27 22.38 8.18
CA VAL A 102 -13.29 21.31 8.02
C VAL A 102 -13.99 19.95 7.89
N GLN A 103 -15.14 19.75 8.57
CA GLN A 103 -15.95 18.54 8.44
C GLN A 103 -16.46 18.37 7.01
N GLU A 104 -17.05 19.41 6.44
CA GLU A 104 -17.57 19.35 5.07
C GLU A 104 -16.47 19.18 4.02
N LEU A 105 -15.28 19.78 4.22
CA LEU A 105 -14.13 19.51 3.36
C LEU A 105 -13.69 18.05 3.46
N TYR A 106 -13.65 17.50 4.69
CA TYR A 106 -13.31 16.10 4.93
C TYR A 106 -14.30 15.15 4.25
N ASP A 107 -15.60 15.39 4.40
CA ASP A 107 -16.64 14.54 3.81
C ASP A 107 -16.51 14.51 2.28
N ARG A 108 -16.35 15.66 1.64
CA ARG A 108 -16.09 15.77 0.19
C ARG A 108 -14.78 15.07 -0.21
N TRP A 109 -13.73 15.28 0.57
CA TRP A 109 -12.43 14.65 0.29
C TRP A 109 -12.51 13.13 0.38
N MET A 110 -13.22 12.60 1.35
CA MET A 110 -13.46 11.16 1.47
C MET A 110 -14.30 10.62 0.32
N GLU A 111 -15.40 11.27 0.00
CA GLU A 111 -16.35 10.82 -1.02
C GLU A 111 -15.79 10.94 -2.45
N ILE A 112 -15.21 12.10 -2.78
CA ILE A 112 -14.82 12.42 -4.16
C ILE A 112 -13.42 11.91 -4.49
N TYR A 113 -12.51 11.88 -3.51
CA TYR A 113 -11.11 11.52 -3.75
C TYR A 113 -10.69 10.22 -3.08
N CYS A 114 -10.86 10.08 -1.75
CA CYS A 114 -10.25 8.95 -1.05
C CYS A 114 -10.89 7.62 -1.40
N VAL A 115 -12.21 7.52 -1.38
CA VAL A 115 -12.93 6.26 -1.64
C VAL A 115 -12.76 5.81 -3.10
N PRO A 116 -12.88 6.67 -4.13
CA PRO A 116 -12.73 6.24 -5.51
C PRO A 116 -11.28 5.97 -5.95
N ASN A 117 -10.28 6.64 -5.35
CA ASN A 117 -8.92 6.65 -5.89
C ASN A 117 -7.88 5.95 -5.01
N LEU A 118 -8.20 5.66 -3.75
CA LEU A 118 -7.25 5.06 -2.82
C LEU A 118 -7.64 3.63 -2.47
N ALA A 119 -6.63 2.82 -2.14
CA ALA A 119 -6.89 1.49 -1.60
C ALA A 119 -7.80 1.57 -0.35
N PRO A 120 -8.77 0.64 -0.17
CA PRO A 120 -9.70 0.64 0.96
C PRO A 120 -9.02 0.73 2.33
N THR A 121 -7.86 0.08 2.49
CA THR A 121 -7.04 0.15 3.72
C THR A 121 -6.48 1.56 3.97
N THR A 122 -6.14 2.31 2.92
CA THR A 122 -5.65 3.68 3.03
C THR A 122 -6.79 4.61 3.40
N ALA A 123 -7.93 4.52 2.71
CA ALA A 123 -9.14 5.29 3.00
C ALA A 123 -9.60 5.06 4.45
N LYS A 124 -9.66 3.79 4.91
CA LYS A 124 -9.94 3.42 6.31
C LYS A 124 -8.96 4.09 7.29
N THR A 125 -7.67 4.08 6.97
CA THR A 125 -6.64 4.69 7.82
C THR A 125 -6.85 6.20 7.93
N TYR A 126 -7.08 6.88 6.81
CA TYR A 126 -7.36 8.31 6.78
C TYR A 126 -8.63 8.65 7.55
N ARG A 127 -9.71 7.87 7.36
CA ARG A 127 -10.94 7.99 8.14
C ARG A 127 -10.65 7.91 9.64
N SER A 128 -9.98 6.86 10.07
CA SER A 128 -9.64 6.66 11.48
C SER A 128 -8.80 7.81 12.06
N LEU A 129 -7.81 8.33 11.33
CA LEU A 129 -6.98 9.44 11.80
C LEU A 129 -7.79 10.72 11.94
N MET A 130 -8.64 11.03 10.97
CA MET A 130 -9.42 12.26 10.94
C MET A 130 -10.55 12.23 11.97
N GLU A 131 -11.43 11.23 11.93
CA GLU A 131 -12.63 11.16 12.75
C GLU A 131 -12.34 11.00 14.24
N THR A 132 -11.26 10.27 14.58
CA THR A 132 -10.99 10.00 16.00
C THR A 132 -10.30 11.14 16.73
N ARG A 133 -9.58 12.02 16.04
CA ARG A 133 -8.70 12.97 16.70
C ARG A 133 -8.68 14.38 16.09
N VAL A 134 -8.90 14.54 14.81
CA VAL A 134 -8.80 15.83 14.12
C VAL A 134 -10.15 16.52 14.09
N LEU A 135 -11.16 15.86 13.55
CA LEU A 135 -12.50 16.43 13.42
C LEU A 135 -13.15 16.83 14.77
N PRO A 136 -12.96 16.08 15.87
CA PRO A 136 -13.46 16.52 17.16
C PRO A 136 -12.84 17.83 17.66
N LEU A 137 -11.66 18.23 17.17
CA LEU A 137 -10.97 19.44 17.59
C LEU A 137 -11.24 20.63 16.66
N ILE A 138 -11.31 20.40 15.36
CA ILE A 138 -11.38 21.48 14.37
C ILE A 138 -12.52 21.31 13.34
N GLY A 139 -13.30 20.22 13.40
CA GLY A 139 -14.31 19.88 12.39
C GLY A 139 -15.33 20.98 12.12
N ASN A 140 -15.78 21.66 13.17
CA ASN A 140 -16.78 22.74 13.10
C ASN A 140 -16.19 24.11 12.70
N ARG A 141 -14.85 24.23 12.57
CA ARG A 141 -14.23 25.50 12.16
C ARG A 141 -14.33 25.67 10.65
N GLN A 142 -14.49 26.93 10.24
CA GLN A 142 -14.44 27.27 8.81
C GLN A 142 -13.03 27.05 8.27
N ILE A 143 -12.92 26.46 7.08
CA ILE A 143 -11.61 26.15 6.44
C ILE A 143 -10.77 27.40 6.20
N THR A 144 -11.41 28.53 5.92
CA THR A 144 -10.76 29.83 5.69
C THR A 144 -10.34 30.56 6.98
N SER A 145 -10.86 30.15 8.13
CA SER A 145 -10.50 30.75 9.42
C SER A 145 -9.27 30.10 10.06
N LEU A 146 -8.79 28.99 9.50
CA LEU A 146 -7.63 28.29 10.05
C LEU A 146 -6.34 28.97 9.61
N THR A 147 -5.55 29.34 10.60
CA THR A 147 -4.22 29.93 10.41
C THR A 147 -3.12 28.87 10.60
N ALA A 148 -1.90 29.20 10.19
CA ALA A 148 -0.73 28.36 10.45
C ALA A 148 -0.51 28.16 11.97
N PHE A 149 -0.88 29.17 12.80
CA PHE A 149 -0.83 29.05 14.26
C PHE A 149 -1.79 27.97 14.78
N ASP A 150 -3.04 27.97 14.30
CA ASP A 150 -4.03 26.94 14.66
C ASP A 150 -3.57 25.54 14.25
N ALA A 151 -3.01 25.42 13.06
CA ALA A 151 -2.44 24.17 12.56
C ALA A 151 -1.26 23.70 13.44
N GLN A 152 -0.36 24.60 13.85
CA GLN A 152 0.73 24.28 14.78
C GLN A 152 0.19 23.86 16.15
N GLN A 153 -0.84 24.52 16.66
CA GLN A 153 -1.49 24.19 17.94
C GLN A 153 -2.16 22.81 17.90
N LEU A 154 -2.82 22.47 16.79
CA LEU A 154 -3.37 21.13 16.57
C LEU A 154 -2.29 20.04 16.63
N ILE A 155 -1.16 20.26 15.97
CA ILE A 155 -0.04 19.30 15.99
C ILE A 155 0.56 19.18 17.40
N ALA A 156 0.63 20.28 18.16
CA ALA A 156 1.10 20.25 19.55
C ALA A 156 0.13 19.46 20.44
N SER A 157 -1.17 19.64 20.31
CA SER A 157 -2.18 18.87 21.05
C SER A 157 -2.16 17.38 20.70
N LEU A 158 -1.96 17.02 19.42
CA LEU A 158 -1.81 15.62 19.00
C LEU A 158 -0.56 14.95 19.62
N ARG A 159 0.54 15.69 19.84
CA ARG A 159 1.73 15.17 20.52
C ARG A 159 1.47 14.78 21.98
N GLN A 160 0.60 15.50 22.64
CA GLN A 160 0.23 15.27 24.05
C GLN A 160 -0.94 14.27 24.18
N ALA A 161 -1.68 14.06 23.12
CA ALA A 161 -2.85 13.17 23.12
C ALA A 161 -2.48 11.75 23.54
N PRO A 162 -3.23 11.13 24.46
CA PRO A 162 -2.98 9.79 24.91
C PRO A 162 -3.19 8.77 23.78
N ARG A 163 -2.33 7.77 23.71
CA ARG A 163 -2.53 6.65 22.81
C ARG A 163 -3.81 5.91 23.23
N ARG A 164 -4.80 5.84 22.33
CA ARG A 164 -5.98 4.99 22.60
C ARG A 164 -5.50 3.56 22.83
N THR A 165 -5.74 3.03 24.02
CA THR A 165 -5.84 1.59 24.18
C THR A 165 -7.15 1.20 23.47
N THR A 166 -7.08 0.31 22.49
CA THR A 166 -8.28 -0.38 21.97
C THR A 166 -9.16 -0.73 23.15
N ALA A 167 -10.46 -0.41 23.07
CA ALA A 167 -11.41 -0.82 24.10
C ALA A 167 -11.27 -2.34 24.27
N ILE A 168 -10.57 -2.72 25.35
CA ILE A 168 -10.43 -4.13 25.68
C ILE A 168 -11.78 -4.49 26.30
N ASP A 169 -12.39 -5.52 25.73
CA ASP A 169 -13.59 -6.17 26.27
C ASP A 169 -13.50 -6.18 27.82
N PRO A 170 -14.54 -5.74 28.54
CA PRO A 170 -14.55 -5.72 30.01
C PRO A 170 -14.09 -7.03 30.64
N GLU A 171 -14.42 -8.18 30.06
CA GLU A 171 -13.94 -9.49 30.53
C GLU A 171 -12.43 -9.71 30.31
N GLN A 172 -11.89 -9.27 29.17
CA GLN A 172 -10.44 -9.29 28.92
C GLN A 172 -9.71 -8.31 29.82
N ARG A 173 -10.38 -7.21 30.22
CA ARG A 173 -9.87 -6.26 31.18
C ARG A 173 -9.76 -6.87 32.57
N LYS A 174 -10.77 -7.63 33.03
CA LYS A 174 -10.73 -8.40 34.29
C LYS A 174 -9.59 -9.42 34.28
N ARG A 175 -9.45 -10.26 33.25
CA ARG A 175 -8.37 -11.25 33.11
C ARG A 175 -6.96 -10.64 33.03
N ARG A 176 -6.82 -9.36 32.65
CA ARG A 176 -5.54 -8.63 32.69
C ARG A 176 -5.30 -7.93 34.02
N ALA A 177 -6.32 -7.52 34.76
CA ALA A 177 -6.22 -6.95 36.08
C ALA A 177 -5.72 -7.98 37.10
N ASP A 178 -6.13 -9.27 36.98
CA ASP A 178 -5.62 -10.38 37.80
C ASP A 178 -4.12 -10.68 37.64
N ARG A 179 -3.46 -10.10 36.60
CA ARG A 179 -2.02 -10.22 36.36
C ARG A 179 -1.22 -9.05 36.96
N GLN A 180 -1.56 -8.53 38.12
CA GLN A 180 -0.78 -7.60 38.96
C GLN A 180 0.10 -6.55 38.21
N ARG A 181 -0.32 -6.06 37.04
CA ARG A 181 0.33 -4.91 36.41
C ARG A 181 -0.41 -3.66 36.82
N GLN A 182 0.24 -2.81 37.62
CA GLN A 182 -0.22 -1.46 37.90
C GLN A 182 -0.63 -0.75 36.60
N PRO A 183 -1.80 -0.07 36.54
CA PRO A 183 -2.22 0.66 35.38
C PRO A 183 -1.19 1.75 35.05
N GLN A 184 -0.41 1.54 34.02
CA GLN A 184 0.51 2.57 33.56
C GLN A 184 -0.28 3.72 32.91
N PRO A 185 0.11 4.96 33.13
CA PRO A 185 -0.52 6.10 32.47
C PRO A 185 -0.45 5.93 30.96
N PRO A 186 -1.51 6.32 30.24
CA PRO A 186 -1.56 6.17 28.80
C PRO A 186 -0.39 6.92 28.16
N LYS A 187 0.43 6.20 27.39
CA LYS A 187 1.58 6.81 26.69
C LYS A 187 1.08 7.78 25.61
N PRO A 188 1.77 8.89 25.40
CA PRO A 188 1.43 9.83 24.33
C PRO A 188 1.56 9.19 22.94
N LEU A 189 0.97 9.81 21.92
CA LEU A 189 1.13 9.36 20.54
C LEU A 189 2.61 9.36 20.15
N SER A 190 3.02 8.31 19.42
CA SER A 190 4.38 8.29 18.88
C SER A 190 4.57 9.36 17.82
N ALA A 191 5.79 9.90 17.70
CA ALA A 191 6.13 10.90 16.68
C ALA A 191 5.75 10.44 15.26
N ARG A 192 5.82 9.13 14.97
CA ARG A 192 5.39 8.55 13.69
C ARG A 192 3.90 8.68 13.45
N ILE A 193 3.08 8.45 14.47
CA ILE A 193 1.62 8.60 14.37
C ILE A 193 1.26 10.08 14.20
N VAL A 194 1.90 11.00 14.93
CA VAL A 194 1.70 12.45 14.75
C VAL A 194 2.10 12.88 13.34
N GLN A 195 3.22 12.39 12.82
CA GLN A 195 3.64 12.63 11.43
C GLN A 195 2.59 12.13 10.42
N HIS A 196 1.96 10.99 10.69
CA HIS A 196 0.91 10.44 9.83
C HIS A 196 -0.33 11.34 9.83
N HIS A 197 -0.79 11.80 11.01
CA HIS A 197 -1.88 12.81 11.10
C HIS A 197 -1.53 14.06 10.30
N PHE A 198 -0.33 14.62 10.50
CA PHE A 198 0.12 15.80 9.76
C PHE A 198 0.03 15.59 8.24
N THR A 199 0.58 14.50 7.74
CA THR A 199 0.59 14.21 6.29
C THR A 199 -0.84 14.04 5.75
N THR A 200 -1.74 13.38 6.50
CA THR A 200 -3.13 13.17 6.10
C THR A 200 -3.92 14.49 6.07
N ILE A 201 -3.78 15.31 7.13
CA ILE A 201 -4.47 16.60 7.23
C ILE A 201 -3.97 17.56 6.14
N SER A 202 -2.64 17.70 6.01
CA SER A 202 -2.03 18.58 5.01
C SER A 202 -2.47 18.16 3.59
N GLY A 203 -2.50 16.85 3.29
CA GLY A 203 -2.96 16.35 1.99
C GLY A 203 -4.44 16.65 1.72
N MET A 204 -5.31 16.64 2.74
CA MET A 204 -6.70 17.05 2.60
C MET A 204 -6.81 18.54 2.27
N PHE A 205 -6.04 19.40 2.95
CA PHE A 205 -6.02 20.84 2.68
C PHE A 205 -5.36 21.16 1.32
N ASP A 206 -4.31 20.43 0.91
CA ASP A 206 -3.73 20.56 -0.44
C ASP A 206 -4.78 20.26 -1.53
N MET A 207 -5.64 19.25 -1.30
CA MET A 207 -6.77 18.98 -2.19
C MET A 207 -7.80 20.11 -2.16
N GLY A 208 -8.06 20.71 -1.00
CA GLY A 208 -8.92 21.90 -0.86
C GLY A 208 -8.38 23.10 -1.67
N VAL A 209 -7.07 23.31 -1.70
CA VAL A 209 -6.41 24.30 -2.57
C VAL A 209 -6.56 23.94 -4.04
N SER A 210 -6.31 22.68 -4.39
CA SER A 210 -6.46 22.18 -5.76
C SER A 210 -7.89 22.34 -6.28
N TRP A 211 -8.90 22.15 -5.43
CA TRP A 211 -10.31 22.37 -5.73
C TRP A 211 -10.73 23.84 -5.67
N LYS A 212 -9.79 24.75 -5.40
CA LYS A 212 -10.03 26.21 -5.25
C LYS A 212 -11.07 26.54 -4.18
N LEU A 213 -11.15 25.72 -3.13
CA LEU A 213 -12.01 25.95 -1.96
C LEU A 213 -11.34 26.86 -0.93
N ILE A 214 -10.01 26.88 -0.91
CA ILE A 214 -9.17 27.74 -0.07
C ILE A 214 -8.00 28.28 -0.88
N PRO A 215 -7.48 29.48 -0.57
CA PRO A 215 -6.36 30.06 -1.31
C PRO A 215 -5.03 29.34 -1.04
N GLU A 216 -4.83 28.87 0.19
CA GLU A 216 -3.59 28.22 0.63
C GLU A 216 -3.84 27.18 1.71
N ASN A 217 -2.88 26.27 1.87
CA ASN A 217 -2.93 25.24 2.89
C ASN A 217 -2.34 25.78 4.22
N PRO A 218 -3.11 25.86 5.33
CA PRO A 218 -2.60 26.38 6.61
C PRO A 218 -1.53 25.49 7.24
N PHE A 219 -1.33 24.25 6.74
CA PHE A 219 -0.27 23.36 7.22
C PHE A 219 1.04 23.50 6.45
N LYS A 220 1.10 24.31 5.38
CA LYS A 220 2.28 24.47 4.52
C LYS A 220 3.49 24.99 5.31
N ASP A 221 3.29 25.99 6.15
CA ASP A 221 4.35 26.62 6.93
C ASP A 221 4.56 25.99 8.32
N VAL A 222 3.78 24.93 8.63
CA VAL A 222 3.93 24.21 9.89
C VAL A 222 5.11 23.24 9.78
N LYS A 223 6.03 23.30 10.75
CA LYS A 223 7.16 22.39 10.82
C LYS A 223 6.71 20.93 10.91
N ARG A 224 6.96 20.17 9.84
CA ARG A 224 6.58 18.76 9.76
C ARG A 224 7.16 17.97 10.94
N PRO A 225 6.35 17.20 11.68
CA PRO A 225 6.85 16.33 12.73
C PRO A 225 7.83 15.30 12.17
N THR A 226 8.99 15.16 12.81
CA THR A 226 9.99 14.17 12.45
C THR A 226 9.93 12.99 13.41
N ALA A 227 10.05 11.78 12.89
CA ALA A 227 10.13 10.56 13.68
C ALA A 227 11.49 9.89 13.46
N ARG A 228 12.22 9.67 14.55
CA ARG A 228 13.46 8.89 14.48
C ARG A 228 13.14 7.46 14.02
N ARG A 229 13.91 6.95 13.07
CA ARG A 229 13.82 5.56 12.65
C ARG A 229 14.28 4.66 13.79
N LYS A 230 13.51 3.65 14.12
CA LYS A 230 13.95 2.59 15.02
C LYS A 230 14.91 1.68 14.27
N LYS A 231 15.96 1.21 14.94
CA LYS A 231 16.81 0.15 14.40
C LYS A 231 15.92 -1.08 14.10
N LEU A 232 16.12 -1.66 12.93
CA LEU A 232 15.46 -2.90 12.57
C LEU A 232 15.98 -4.02 13.51
N LYS A 233 15.08 -4.86 13.96
CA LYS A 233 15.43 -6.12 14.59
C LYS A 233 15.45 -7.16 13.47
N VAL A 234 16.61 -7.69 13.19
CA VAL A 234 16.82 -8.72 12.16
C VAL A 234 17.47 -9.94 12.84
N LEU A 235 17.28 -11.10 12.24
CA LEU A 235 17.97 -12.32 12.62
C LEU A 235 19.31 -12.34 11.89
N ASP A 236 20.37 -12.70 12.62
CA ASP A 236 21.64 -13.16 12.06
C ASP A 236 21.55 -14.64 11.64
N ASP A 237 22.61 -15.19 11.08
CA ASP A 237 22.65 -16.55 10.56
C ASP A 237 22.31 -17.58 11.65
N GLU A 238 22.90 -17.46 12.84
CA GLU A 238 22.71 -18.40 13.96
C GLU A 238 21.26 -18.37 14.46
N ARG A 239 20.71 -17.17 14.65
CA ARG A 239 19.33 -16.97 15.11
C ARG A 239 18.31 -17.39 14.07
N ALA A 240 18.62 -17.24 12.77
CA ALA A 240 17.76 -17.72 11.68
C ALA A 240 17.70 -19.26 11.68
N VAL A 241 18.82 -19.94 11.84
CA VAL A 241 18.89 -21.41 11.95
C VAL A 241 18.15 -21.88 13.20
N GLU A 242 18.33 -21.23 14.35
CA GLU A 242 17.61 -21.55 15.58
C GLU A 242 16.10 -21.42 15.41
N LEU A 243 15.62 -20.33 14.79
CA LEU A 243 14.21 -20.12 14.50
C LEU A 243 13.65 -21.25 13.62
N LEU A 244 14.36 -21.64 12.56
CA LEU A 244 13.95 -22.73 11.67
C LEU A 244 13.89 -24.09 12.41
N ARG A 245 14.83 -24.36 13.32
CA ARG A 245 14.79 -25.57 14.17
C ARG A 245 13.58 -25.57 15.11
N CYS A 246 13.25 -24.44 15.71
CA CYS A 246 12.04 -24.31 16.54
C CYS A 246 10.77 -24.46 15.69
N LEU A 247 10.75 -23.85 14.49
CA LEU A 247 9.62 -23.89 13.57
C LEU A 247 9.34 -25.33 13.07
N ALA A 248 10.36 -26.14 12.86
CA ALA A 248 10.21 -27.53 12.43
C ALA A 248 9.44 -28.39 13.45
N LYS A 249 9.37 -27.96 14.71
CA LYS A 249 8.66 -28.66 15.80
C LYS A 249 7.19 -28.21 15.96
N GLU A 250 6.75 -27.22 15.20
CA GLU A 250 5.36 -26.75 15.25
C GLU A 250 4.46 -27.65 14.39
N ASP A 251 3.32 -28.05 14.92
CA ASP A 251 2.40 -29.00 14.29
C ASP A 251 1.67 -28.39 13.07
N SER A 252 1.44 -27.08 13.08
CA SER A 252 0.68 -26.40 12.04
C SER A 252 1.51 -26.21 10.78
N LEU A 253 1.31 -27.04 9.76
CA LEU A 253 1.94 -26.90 8.45
C LEU A 253 1.64 -25.55 7.79
N SER A 254 0.40 -25.07 7.91
CA SER A 254 0.00 -23.75 7.41
C SER A 254 0.80 -22.60 8.05
N PHE A 255 1.05 -22.68 9.35
CA PHE A 255 1.89 -21.70 10.06
C PHE A 255 3.37 -21.84 9.69
N ARG A 256 3.89 -23.07 9.61
CA ARG A 256 5.26 -23.35 9.16
C ARG A 256 5.50 -22.77 7.75
N ALA A 257 4.59 -23.04 6.81
CA ALA A 257 4.65 -22.51 5.46
C ALA A 257 4.64 -20.97 5.44
N ALA A 258 3.78 -20.32 6.23
CA ALA A 258 3.71 -18.86 6.31
C ALA A 258 5.03 -18.24 6.78
N VAL A 259 5.64 -18.79 7.84
CA VAL A 259 6.91 -18.28 8.39
C VAL A 259 8.07 -18.55 7.45
N MET A 260 8.13 -19.77 6.85
CA MET A 260 9.18 -20.13 5.88
C MET A 260 9.12 -19.24 4.63
N LEU A 261 7.93 -19.01 4.05
CA LEU A 261 7.76 -18.10 2.91
C LEU A 261 8.25 -16.68 3.23
N ALA A 262 7.97 -16.18 4.43
CA ALA A 262 8.43 -14.87 4.82
C ALA A 262 9.95 -14.79 5.04
N LEU A 263 10.56 -15.84 5.64
CA LEU A 263 11.99 -15.85 5.95
C LEU A 263 12.86 -16.27 4.76
N THR A 264 12.46 -17.30 4.00
CA THR A 264 13.31 -17.86 2.92
C THR A 264 13.04 -17.27 1.55
N CYS A 265 11.85 -16.69 1.34
CA CYS A 265 11.46 -16.05 0.08
C CYS A 265 11.23 -14.53 0.23
N GLY A 266 11.26 -14.00 1.45
CA GLY A 266 11.14 -12.57 1.70
C GLY A 266 9.75 -11.99 1.46
N LEU A 267 8.68 -12.80 1.51
CA LEU A 267 7.33 -12.36 1.20
C LEU A 267 6.75 -11.44 2.29
N ARG A 268 5.89 -10.50 1.85
CA ARG A 268 5.08 -9.69 2.76
C ARG A 268 3.94 -10.53 3.35
N LEU A 269 3.46 -10.17 4.55
CA LEU A 269 2.34 -10.86 5.19
C LEU A 269 1.10 -10.98 4.28
N GLY A 270 0.75 -9.90 3.58
CA GLY A 270 -0.38 -9.92 2.64
C GLY A 270 -0.14 -10.83 1.43
N GLU A 271 1.09 -10.89 0.91
CA GLU A 271 1.48 -11.80 -0.17
C GLU A 271 1.33 -13.26 0.30
N VAL A 272 1.90 -13.61 1.46
CA VAL A 272 1.78 -14.94 2.07
C VAL A 272 0.31 -15.37 2.25
N GLY A 273 -0.54 -14.45 2.76
CA GLY A 273 -1.96 -14.75 2.95
C GLY A 273 -2.77 -14.87 1.65
N ALA A 274 -2.25 -14.31 0.54
CA ALA A 274 -2.92 -14.34 -0.76
C ALA A 274 -2.54 -15.54 -1.63
N LEU A 275 -1.44 -16.24 -1.33
CA LEU A 275 -0.95 -17.36 -2.13
C LEU A 275 -1.94 -18.51 -2.21
N CYS A 276 -2.09 -19.03 -3.43
CA CYS A 276 -2.85 -20.24 -3.74
C CYS A 276 -1.93 -21.32 -4.31
N TRP A 277 -2.41 -22.55 -4.38
CA TRP A 277 -1.68 -23.66 -4.97
C TRP A 277 -1.39 -23.46 -6.46
N ASP A 278 -2.25 -22.75 -7.19
CA ASP A 278 -2.08 -22.42 -8.60
C ASP A 278 -0.91 -21.43 -8.85
N ASP A 279 -0.43 -20.74 -7.81
CA ASP A 279 0.73 -19.86 -7.92
C ASP A 279 2.06 -20.64 -7.87
N VAL A 280 2.04 -21.95 -7.59
CA VAL A 280 3.25 -22.78 -7.46
C VAL A 280 3.50 -23.55 -8.74
N ASP A 281 4.61 -23.26 -9.42
CA ASP A 281 5.12 -24.11 -10.50
C ASP A 281 5.99 -25.23 -9.90
N TRP A 282 5.39 -26.40 -9.77
CA TRP A 282 6.03 -27.59 -9.20
C TRP A 282 7.20 -28.13 -10.04
N LYS A 283 7.20 -27.89 -11.36
CA LYS A 283 8.24 -28.34 -12.28
C LYS A 283 9.46 -27.44 -12.25
N ARG A 284 9.23 -26.13 -12.22
CA ARG A 284 10.29 -25.11 -12.17
C ARG A 284 10.75 -24.81 -10.75
N CYS A 285 10.04 -25.30 -9.74
CA CYS A 285 10.27 -24.96 -8.34
C CYS A 285 10.20 -23.46 -8.08
N THR A 286 9.21 -22.77 -8.68
CA THR A 286 9.00 -21.34 -8.53
C THR A 286 7.63 -21.02 -7.96
N ILE A 287 7.45 -19.79 -7.48
CA ILE A 287 6.18 -19.27 -7.01
C ILE A 287 5.93 -17.87 -7.55
N ASP A 288 4.72 -17.62 -8.04
CA ASP A 288 4.30 -16.36 -8.60
C ASP A 288 3.61 -15.49 -7.54
N ILE A 289 4.10 -14.28 -7.35
CA ILE A 289 3.57 -13.29 -6.42
C ILE A 289 2.88 -12.20 -7.22
N SER A 290 1.56 -12.27 -7.33
CA SER A 290 0.75 -11.34 -8.15
C SER A 290 -0.31 -10.58 -7.37
N ARG A 291 -0.49 -10.88 -6.07
CA ARG A 291 -1.56 -10.28 -5.27
C ARG A 291 -1.23 -10.26 -3.78
N GLY A 292 -1.95 -9.41 -3.04
CA GLY A 292 -1.84 -9.34 -1.59
C GLY A 292 -3.20 -9.40 -0.89
N LEU A 293 -3.28 -10.14 0.23
CA LEU A 293 -4.45 -10.20 1.08
C LEU A 293 -4.49 -8.99 2.01
N ASN A 294 -5.61 -8.31 2.01
CA ASN A 294 -5.89 -7.15 2.85
C ASN A 294 -7.20 -7.38 3.63
N TYR A 295 -7.45 -6.51 4.60
CA TYR A 295 -8.67 -6.54 5.40
C TYR A 295 -9.19 -5.15 5.73
N VAL A 296 -10.44 -4.93 5.47
CA VAL A 296 -11.23 -3.83 6.06
C VAL A 296 -12.55 -4.41 6.60
N PRO A 297 -13.10 -3.88 7.71
CA PRO A 297 -14.30 -4.46 8.34
C PRO A 297 -15.49 -4.57 7.39
N GLU A 298 -15.64 -3.59 6.49
CA GLU A 298 -16.75 -3.48 5.57
C GLU A 298 -16.73 -4.54 4.45
N LEU A 299 -15.51 -4.97 4.05
CA LEU A 299 -15.29 -5.93 2.96
C LEU A 299 -14.81 -7.31 3.45
N GLY A 300 -14.41 -7.41 4.72
CA GLY A 300 -13.72 -8.60 5.21
C GLY A 300 -12.31 -8.73 4.62
N ASN A 301 -11.87 -9.97 4.41
CA ASN A 301 -10.64 -10.27 3.66
C ASN A 301 -10.89 -10.02 2.16
N TYR A 302 -10.00 -9.28 1.51
CA TYR A 302 -10.02 -9.08 0.07
C TYR A 302 -8.60 -9.11 -0.50
N THR A 303 -8.46 -9.48 -1.76
CA THR A 303 -7.20 -9.43 -2.49
C THR A 303 -7.11 -8.15 -3.30
N SER A 304 -5.91 -7.61 -3.40
CA SER A 304 -5.59 -6.50 -4.29
C SER A 304 -4.33 -6.80 -5.07
N ASP A 305 -4.23 -6.23 -6.25
CA ASP A 305 -3.01 -6.27 -7.03
C ASP A 305 -1.86 -5.56 -6.30
N PRO A 306 -0.61 -5.88 -6.63
CA PRO A 306 0.54 -5.14 -6.13
C PRO A 306 0.42 -3.65 -6.46
N LYS A 307 0.96 -2.80 -5.59
CA LYS A 307 0.92 -1.35 -5.79
C LYS A 307 1.78 -0.86 -6.97
N THR A 308 2.71 -1.66 -7.41
CA THR A 308 3.65 -1.37 -8.50
C THR A 308 3.83 -2.63 -9.34
N GLU A 309 4.23 -2.48 -10.61
CA GLU A 309 4.50 -3.59 -11.51
C GLU A 309 5.59 -4.52 -10.97
N GLU A 310 6.63 -3.99 -10.32
CA GLU A 310 7.71 -4.76 -9.69
C GLU A 310 7.23 -5.56 -8.47
N GLY A 311 6.04 -5.26 -7.97
CA GLY A 311 5.37 -6.06 -6.93
C GLY A 311 4.97 -7.44 -7.43
N SER A 312 4.68 -7.57 -8.73
CA SER A 312 4.44 -8.86 -9.40
C SER A 312 5.78 -9.48 -9.81
N ARG A 313 6.06 -10.68 -9.34
CA ARG A 313 7.34 -11.34 -9.56
C ARG A 313 7.25 -12.84 -9.35
N THR A 314 8.12 -13.58 -10.05
CA THR A 314 8.36 -15.01 -9.82
C THR A 314 9.60 -15.21 -8.96
N ILE A 315 9.54 -16.09 -7.99
CA ILE A 315 10.63 -16.38 -7.03
C ILE A 315 10.98 -17.87 -7.09
N ASP A 316 12.27 -18.18 -7.24
CA ASP A 316 12.78 -19.54 -7.07
C ASP A 316 12.66 -19.98 -5.61
N LEU A 317 12.14 -21.18 -5.40
CA LEU A 317 11.93 -21.78 -4.08
C LEU A 317 13.09 -22.69 -3.71
N PRO A 318 13.65 -22.56 -2.50
CA PRO A 318 14.60 -23.55 -1.99
C PRO A 318 13.96 -24.95 -1.87
N ALA A 319 14.74 -26.02 -2.07
CA ALA A 319 14.25 -27.39 -2.00
C ALA A 319 13.48 -27.70 -0.72
N GLY A 320 13.98 -27.24 0.46
CA GLY A 320 13.28 -27.42 1.73
C GLY A 320 11.92 -26.70 1.79
N MET A 321 11.74 -25.60 1.04
CA MET A 321 10.45 -24.95 0.95
C MET A 321 9.49 -25.77 0.07
N MET A 322 9.98 -26.32 -1.05
CA MET A 322 9.21 -27.22 -1.92
C MET A 322 8.70 -28.43 -1.17
N THR A 323 9.57 -29.08 -0.38
CA THR A 323 9.18 -30.21 0.47
C THR A 323 8.04 -29.83 1.44
N LEU A 324 8.18 -28.70 2.14
CA LEU A 324 7.14 -28.24 3.06
C LEU A 324 5.82 -27.92 2.36
N LEU A 325 5.88 -27.36 1.14
CA LEU A 325 4.67 -27.10 0.36
C LEU A 325 3.99 -28.40 -0.09
N GLN A 326 4.75 -29.42 -0.48
CA GLN A 326 4.23 -30.76 -0.81
C GLN A 326 3.55 -31.41 0.40
N GLU A 327 4.21 -31.39 1.56
CA GLU A 327 3.63 -31.88 2.83
C GLU A 327 2.34 -31.14 3.19
N THR A 328 2.35 -29.79 3.04
CA THR A 328 1.19 -28.96 3.35
C THR A 328 0.04 -29.26 2.42
N LYS A 329 0.31 -29.41 1.11
CA LYS A 329 -0.72 -29.74 0.12
C LYS A 329 -1.32 -31.13 0.38
N ALA A 330 -0.49 -32.13 0.58
CA ALA A 330 -0.93 -33.49 0.86
C ALA A 330 -1.80 -33.55 2.13
N TYR A 331 -1.41 -32.82 3.18
CA TYR A 331 -2.21 -32.71 4.41
C TYR A 331 -3.56 -32.03 4.14
N GLN A 332 -3.60 -30.93 3.38
CA GLN A 332 -4.86 -30.26 3.05
C GLN A 332 -5.77 -31.13 2.20
N ASP A 333 -5.22 -31.86 1.21
CA ASP A 333 -5.97 -32.77 0.34
C ASP A 333 -6.59 -33.94 1.17
N ASP A 334 -5.85 -34.50 2.13
CA ASP A 334 -6.34 -35.54 3.05
C ASP A 334 -7.49 -35.02 3.94
N ILE A 335 -7.34 -33.83 4.51
CA ILE A 335 -8.39 -33.22 5.32
C ILE A 335 -9.60 -32.87 4.46
N ALA A 336 -9.41 -32.35 3.25
CA ALA A 336 -10.49 -32.05 2.30
C ALA A 336 -11.29 -33.33 1.96
N ALA A 337 -10.60 -34.44 1.69
CA ALA A 337 -11.24 -35.73 1.42
C ALA A 337 -12.07 -36.22 2.64
N LYS A 338 -11.56 -36.06 3.86
CA LYS A 338 -12.26 -36.43 5.11
C LYS A 338 -13.47 -35.56 5.43
N LEU A 339 -13.41 -34.26 5.11
CA LEU A 339 -14.48 -33.33 5.38
C LEU A 339 -15.56 -33.30 4.30
N GLY A 340 -15.24 -33.69 3.05
CA GLY A 340 -16.16 -33.62 1.92
C GLY A 340 -16.75 -32.22 1.75
N ASP A 341 -18.08 -32.13 1.71
CA ASP A 341 -18.81 -30.85 1.52
C ASP A 341 -18.58 -29.82 2.64
N ARG A 342 -17.98 -30.22 3.75
CA ARG A 342 -17.63 -29.31 4.84
C ARG A 342 -16.29 -28.63 4.63
N TRP A 343 -15.49 -29.06 3.66
CA TRP A 343 -14.26 -28.39 3.26
C TRP A 343 -14.57 -27.03 2.62
N ARG A 344 -14.00 -25.96 3.16
CA ARG A 344 -14.23 -24.58 2.72
C ARG A 344 -12.99 -23.98 2.00
N GLY A 345 -12.12 -24.87 1.50
CA GLY A 345 -10.88 -24.45 0.86
C GLY A 345 -11.13 -23.65 -0.42
N GLN A 346 -10.32 -22.60 -0.57
CA GLN A 346 -10.27 -21.73 -1.76
C GLN A 346 -8.90 -21.84 -2.44
N GLY A 347 -8.26 -22.99 -2.35
CA GLY A 347 -6.92 -23.22 -2.91
C GLY A 347 -5.79 -22.48 -2.19
N ARG A 348 -6.04 -21.88 -1.02
CA ARG A 348 -5.03 -21.12 -0.25
C ARG A 348 -3.99 -22.03 0.37
N ILE A 349 -2.70 -21.66 0.25
CA ILE A 349 -1.58 -22.35 0.93
C ILE A 349 -1.70 -22.17 2.44
N VAL A 350 -2.01 -20.95 2.87
CA VAL A 350 -2.17 -20.59 4.30
C VAL A 350 -3.66 -20.44 4.62
N CYS A 351 -4.23 -21.49 5.23
CA CYS A 351 -5.66 -21.55 5.56
C CYS A 351 -5.89 -22.13 6.96
N GLY A 352 -7.13 -22.11 7.41
CA GLY A 352 -7.61 -22.82 8.61
C GLY A 352 -7.62 -24.34 8.41
N TRP A 353 -7.87 -25.08 9.49
CA TRP A 353 -7.94 -26.54 9.47
C TRP A 353 -9.03 -27.10 8.55
N ASP A 354 -10.07 -26.32 8.31
CA ASP A 354 -11.21 -26.65 7.43
C ASP A 354 -11.09 -26.01 6.02
N GLY A 355 -9.91 -25.49 5.67
CA GLY A 355 -9.65 -24.79 4.43
C GLY A 355 -10.09 -23.33 4.41
N THR A 356 -10.80 -22.83 5.43
CA THR A 356 -11.25 -21.43 5.49
C THR A 356 -10.07 -20.47 5.38
N PRO A 357 -10.15 -19.42 4.52
CA PRO A 357 -9.13 -18.41 4.45
C PRO A 357 -8.89 -17.75 5.81
N GLN A 358 -7.65 -17.73 6.27
CA GLN A 358 -7.32 -17.09 7.54
C GLN A 358 -7.51 -15.57 7.45
N HIS A 359 -7.89 -14.96 8.58
CA HIS A 359 -7.85 -13.51 8.69
C HIS A 359 -6.40 -13.01 8.46
N HIS A 360 -6.24 -11.92 7.72
CA HIS A 360 -4.94 -11.42 7.27
C HIS A 360 -3.88 -11.26 8.38
N ASP A 361 -4.31 -10.99 9.62
CA ASP A 361 -3.41 -10.84 10.78
C ASP A 361 -3.07 -12.16 11.49
N THR A 362 -3.73 -13.26 11.16
CA THR A 362 -3.59 -14.53 11.90
C THR A 362 -2.15 -15.03 11.92
N PRO A 363 -1.41 -15.11 10.80
CA PRO A 363 -0.03 -15.58 10.81
C PRO A 363 0.87 -14.68 11.67
N SER A 364 0.64 -13.36 11.64
CA SER A 364 1.39 -12.40 12.45
C SER A 364 1.13 -12.56 13.95
N LYS A 365 -0.11 -12.86 14.35
CA LYS A 365 -0.48 -13.14 15.76
C LYS A 365 0.08 -14.47 16.25
N GLN A 366 0.04 -15.50 15.40
CA GLN A 366 0.64 -16.80 15.69
C GLN A 366 2.15 -16.67 15.82
N PHE A 367 2.82 -15.99 14.88
CA PHE A 367 4.25 -15.76 14.93
C PHE A 367 4.68 -15.01 16.19
N ARG A 368 3.92 -14.02 16.62
CA ARG A 368 4.22 -13.33 17.88
C ARG A 368 4.22 -14.27 19.09
N LYS A 369 3.21 -15.16 19.19
CA LYS A 369 3.17 -16.16 20.26
C LYS A 369 4.33 -17.15 20.17
N PHE A 370 4.65 -17.59 18.96
CA PHE A 370 5.79 -18.45 18.68
C PHE A 370 7.12 -17.77 19.09
N ALA A 371 7.31 -16.53 18.66
CA ALA A 371 8.51 -15.75 18.98
C ALA A 371 8.67 -15.54 20.51
N ASP A 372 7.58 -15.18 21.21
CA ASP A 372 7.59 -15.00 22.66
C ASP A 372 7.87 -16.34 23.40
N LYS A 373 7.43 -17.49 22.85
CA LYS A 373 7.66 -18.84 23.42
C LYS A 373 9.12 -19.31 23.28
N HIS A 374 9.76 -18.94 22.16
CA HIS A 374 11.08 -19.49 21.76
C HIS A 374 12.23 -18.48 21.88
N GLY A 375 12.07 -17.38 22.63
CA GLY A 375 13.15 -16.42 22.89
C GLY A 375 13.47 -15.49 21.72
N PHE A 376 12.51 -15.25 20.83
CA PHE A 376 12.61 -14.27 19.72
C PHE A 376 11.79 -13.01 19.99
N GLU A 377 11.67 -12.59 21.27
CA GLU A 377 10.83 -11.46 21.65
C GLU A 377 11.22 -10.19 20.92
N GLY A 378 10.19 -9.54 20.41
CA GLY A 378 10.30 -8.28 19.71
C GLY A 378 10.65 -8.40 18.23
N ILE A 379 10.89 -9.61 17.70
CA ILE A 379 10.85 -9.89 16.26
C ILE A 379 9.37 -9.98 15.83
N ARG A 380 9.02 -9.29 14.77
CA ARG A 380 7.67 -9.31 14.20
C ARG A 380 7.69 -10.14 12.92
N PHE A 381 6.55 -10.60 12.47
CA PHE A 381 6.43 -11.32 11.19
C PHE A 381 7.06 -10.57 10.01
N HIS A 382 6.87 -9.26 9.93
CA HIS A 382 7.48 -8.44 8.87
C HIS A 382 9.00 -8.32 8.99
N ASP A 383 9.56 -8.50 10.18
CA ASP A 383 11.01 -8.47 10.40
C ASP A 383 11.70 -9.73 9.83
N LEU A 384 10.95 -10.83 9.56
CA LEU A 384 11.45 -12.00 8.82
C LEU A 384 11.90 -11.64 7.41
N ARG A 385 11.10 -10.81 6.69
CA ARG A 385 11.48 -10.31 5.39
C ARG A 385 12.72 -9.40 5.45
N HIS A 386 12.85 -8.61 6.51
CA HIS A 386 14.07 -7.82 6.73
C HIS A 386 15.28 -8.74 7.04
N SER A 387 15.07 -9.79 7.81
CA SER A 387 16.08 -10.80 8.06
C SER A 387 16.50 -11.51 6.77
N HIS A 388 15.54 -11.91 5.92
CA HIS A 388 15.83 -12.48 4.60
C HIS A 388 16.81 -11.59 3.79
N ALA A 389 16.50 -10.31 3.67
CA ALA A 389 17.38 -9.40 2.95
C ALA A 389 18.76 -9.28 3.60
N THR A 390 18.82 -9.20 4.94
CA THR A 390 20.10 -9.12 5.67
C THR A 390 20.95 -10.36 5.45
N LEU A 391 20.34 -11.55 5.51
CA LEU A 391 21.00 -12.85 5.26
C LEU A 391 21.52 -12.94 3.83
N LEU A 392 20.76 -12.49 2.82
CA LEU A 392 21.22 -12.44 1.43
C LEU A 392 22.42 -11.49 1.26
N PHE A 393 22.40 -10.32 1.90
CA PHE A 393 23.55 -9.41 1.90
C PHE A 393 24.78 -9.98 2.62
N ALA A 394 24.59 -10.69 3.71
CA ALA A 394 25.68 -11.39 4.41
C ALA A 394 26.33 -12.44 3.50
N ASN A 395 25.54 -13.06 2.62
CA ASN A 395 26.00 -14.02 1.60
C ASN A 395 26.39 -13.37 0.26
N ASN A 396 26.77 -12.10 0.27
CA ASN A 396 27.31 -11.36 -0.88
C ASN A 396 26.36 -11.19 -2.09
N MET A 397 25.06 -11.37 -1.91
CA MET A 397 24.10 -11.12 -2.99
C MET A 397 24.05 -9.63 -3.34
N ASP A 398 23.91 -9.36 -4.63
CA ASP A 398 23.79 -8.01 -5.15
C ASP A 398 22.48 -7.34 -4.69
N ALA A 399 22.55 -6.01 -4.45
CA ALA A 399 21.41 -5.24 -3.95
C ALA A 399 20.26 -5.12 -4.95
N VAL A 400 20.56 -5.14 -6.27
CA VAL A 400 19.54 -5.12 -7.32
C VAL A 400 18.79 -6.45 -7.33
N ALA A 401 19.53 -7.57 -7.27
CA ALA A 401 18.95 -8.92 -7.18
C ALA A 401 18.09 -9.09 -5.93
N VAL A 402 18.55 -8.62 -4.77
CA VAL A 402 17.77 -8.61 -3.52
C VAL A 402 16.52 -7.74 -3.64
N ALA A 403 16.65 -6.54 -4.23
CA ALA A 403 15.51 -5.64 -4.44
C ALA A 403 14.45 -6.27 -5.35
N HIS A 404 14.86 -6.88 -6.46
CA HIS A 404 13.98 -7.60 -7.38
C HIS A 404 13.26 -8.76 -6.66
N ARG A 405 14.01 -9.62 -5.97
CA ARG A 405 13.43 -10.75 -5.20
C ARG A 405 12.42 -10.30 -4.17
N LEU A 406 12.65 -9.15 -3.52
CA LEU A 406 11.72 -8.56 -2.57
C LEU A 406 10.54 -7.82 -3.25
N GLY A 407 10.59 -7.47 -4.53
CA GLY A 407 9.61 -6.61 -5.18
C GLY A 407 9.61 -5.21 -4.57
N HIS A 408 10.79 -4.58 -4.51
CA HIS A 408 10.94 -3.17 -4.19
C HIS A 408 10.95 -2.37 -5.48
N SER A 409 10.16 -1.32 -5.55
CA SER A 409 10.06 -0.43 -6.71
C SER A 409 11.37 0.33 -7.02
N SER A 410 12.31 0.33 -6.09
CA SER A 410 13.62 0.96 -6.25
C SER A 410 14.67 0.24 -5.39
N PRO A 411 15.87 -0.04 -5.93
CA PRO A 411 17.01 -0.53 -5.16
C PRO A 411 17.40 0.39 -4.00
N GLU A 412 17.11 1.70 -4.10
CA GLU A 412 17.37 2.68 -3.04
C GLU A 412 16.65 2.33 -1.74
N VAL A 413 15.45 1.77 -1.83
CA VAL A 413 14.71 1.28 -0.65
C VAL A 413 15.53 0.21 0.04
N THR A 414 16.10 -0.71 -0.71
CA THR A 414 16.94 -1.80 -0.21
C THR A 414 18.24 -1.23 0.38
N TYR A 415 18.98 -0.39 -0.34
CA TYR A 415 20.18 0.27 0.15
C TYR A 415 19.94 1.05 1.46
N ARG A 416 18.87 1.81 1.52
CA ARG A 416 18.54 2.64 2.68
C ARG A 416 18.34 1.83 3.96
N PHE A 417 17.80 0.61 3.86
CA PHE A 417 17.56 -0.24 5.02
C PHE A 417 18.78 -1.09 5.41
N TYR A 418 19.63 -1.43 4.45
CA TYR A 418 20.71 -2.41 4.63
C TYR A 418 22.13 -1.82 4.42
N ALA A 419 22.26 -0.49 4.30
CA ALA A 419 23.54 0.18 4.14
C ALA A 419 24.57 -0.21 5.21
N HIS A 420 24.14 -0.50 6.45
CA HIS A 420 25.04 -0.97 7.51
C HIS A 420 25.62 -2.37 7.24
N ALA A 421 24.87 -3.27 6.61
CA ALA A 421 25.37 -4.58 6.23
C ALA A 421 26.36 -4.50 5.05
N ILE A 422 26.22 -3.46 4.22
CA ILE A 422 27.10 -3.19 3.08
C ILE A 422 28.40 -2.51 3.57
N SER A 423 28.35 -1.62 4.56
CA SER A 423 29.52 -0.89 5.08
C SER A 423 30.56 -1.81 5.77
N SER A 424 30.16 -3.00 6.23
CA SER A 424 31.09 -3.99 6.77
C SER A 424 32.05 -4.60 5.72
N ARG A 425 31.88 -4.26 4.45
CA ARG A 425 32.69 -4.76 3.34
C ARG A 425 33.91 -3.90 3.01
N ASP A 426 34.15 -2.83 3.73
CA ASP A 426 35.27 -1.93 3.46
C ASP A 426 36.63 -2.66 3.57
N ALA A 427 36.76 -3.54 4.55
CA ALA A 427 37.94 -4.40 4.68
C ALA A 427 38.14 -5.35 3.47
N ALA A 428 37.04 -5.91 2.95
CA ALA A 428 37.12 -6.77 1.76
C ALA A 428 37.43 -5.96 0.49
N SER A 429 36.92 -4.73 0.41
CA SER A 429 37.28 -3.79 -0.68
C SER A 429 38.78 -3.39 -0.62
N ALA A 430 39.30 -3.11 0.58
CA ALA A 430 40.70 -2.84 0.80
C ALA A 430 41.60 -4.04 0.42
N ALA A 431 41.20 -5.26 0.83
CA ALA A 431 41.90 -6.49 0.46
C ALA A 431 41.89 -6.76 -1.06
N ALA A 432 40.77 -6.49 -1.74
CA ALA A 432 40.70 -6.59 -3.20
C ALA A 432 41.65 -5.58 -3.89
N MET A 433 41.71 -4.35 -3.38
CA MET A 433 42.67 -3.35 -3.91
C MET A 433 44.11 -3.70 -3.59
N GLN A 434 44.41 -4.33 -2.44
CA GLN A 434 45.73 -4.83 -2.11
C GLN A 434 46.22 -5.85 -3.13
N HIS A 435 45.34 -6.75 -3.59
CA HIS A 435 45.68 -7.71 -4.63
C HIS A 435 46.19 -7.04 -5.93
N TYR A 436 45.57 -5.92 -6.35
CA TYR A 436 46.06 -5.16 -7.51
C TYR A 436 47.42 -4.48 -7.26
N LEU A 437 47.66 -4.00 -6.04
CA LEU A 437 48.92 -3.44 -5.65
C LEU A 437 50.02 -4.51 -5.64
N ASP A 438 49.72 -5.69 -5.11
CA ASP A 438 50.64 -6.83 -5.10
C ASP A 438 50.98 -7.31 -6.52
N ALA A 439 49.97 -7.36 -7.41
CA ALA A 439 50.19 -7.73 -8.81
C ALA A 439 51.02 -6.69 -9.57
N ALA A 440 50.85 -5.40 -9.27
CA ALA A 440 51.63 -4.32 -9.89
C ALA A 440 53.09 -4.26 -9.41
N THR A 441 53.38 -4.82 -8.23
CA THR A 441 54.75 -4.86 -7.68
C THR A 441 55.44 -6.20 -7.89
N ALA A 442 54.74 -7.20 -8.44
CA ALA A 442 55.31 -8.52 -8.76
C ALA A 442 56.23 -8.41 -10.02
N PRO A 443 57.38 -9.16 -10.10
CA PRO A 443 58.16 -9.25 -11.31
C PRO A 443 57.31 -9.74 -12.50
N ASP A 444 57.58 -9.23 -13.71
CA ASP A 444 56.74 -9.35 -14.92
C ASP A 444 56.11 -10.74 -15.20
N ALA A 445 56.79 -11.83 -14.89
CA ALA A 445 56.23 -13.18 -15.09
C ALA A 445 55.10 -13.56 -14.11
N ALA A 446 55.12 -13.02 -12.90
CA ALA A 446 54.08 -13.25 -11.88
C ALA A 446 52.85 -12.33 -12.08
N ALA A 447 53.08 -11.14 -12.64
CA ALA A 447 52.01 -10.17 -12.93
C ALA A 447 51.04 -10.69 -14.03
N ILE A 448 51.60 -11.36 -15.06
CA ILE A 448 50.78 -11.94 -16.16
C ILE A 448 49.93 -13.09 -15.64
N THR A 449 50.47 -13.96 -14.77
CA THR A 449 49.72 -15.07 -14.20
C THR A 449 48.61 -14.61 -13.22
N ALA A 450 48.87 -13.57 -12.43
CA ALA A 450 47.91 -12.98 -11.52
C ALA A 450 46.76 -12.27 -12.27
N ALA A 451 47.08 -11.53 -13.35
CA ALA A 451 46.05 -10.92 -14.21
C ALA A 451 45.15 -11.95 -14.91
N GLN A 452 45.73 -13.06 -15.35
CA GLN A 452 45.00 -14.16 -15.99
C GLN A 452 44.06 -14.90 -14.99
N SER A 453 44.47 -15.05 -13.74
CA SER A 453 43.64 -15.67 -12.71
C SER A 453 42.45 -14.77 -12.30
N ILE A 454 42.61 -13.44 -12.38
CA ILE A 454 41.51 -12.49 -12.11
C ILE A 454 40.49 -12.53 -13.26
N THR A 455 40.94 -12.62 -14.50
CA THR A 455 40.06 -12.73 -15.69
C THR A 455 39.34 -14.07 -15.74
N ALA A 456 39.94 -15.15 -15.33
CA ALA A 456 39.31 -16.47 -15.24
C ALA A 456 38.24 -16.53 -14.16
N ALA A 457 38.51 -15.96 -12.98
CA ALA A 457 37.51 -15.90 -11.88
C ALA A 457 36.32 -14.98 -12.19
N SER A 458 36.50 -13.97 -13.04
CA SER A 458 35.38 -13.12 -13.50
C SER A 458 34.63 -13.75 -14.70
N ALA A 459 35.24 -14.64 -15.46
CA ALA A 459 34.62 -15.35 -16.58
C ALA A 459 33.77 -16.54 -16.14
N ASP A 460 34.18 -17.27 -15.09
CA ASP A 460 33.37 -18.35 -14.51
C ASP A 460 32.10 -17.86 -13.80
N GLY A 461 32.09 -16.62 -13.31
CA GLY A 461 30.88 -15.97 -12.79
C GLY A 461 29.88 -15.52 -13.86
N ALA A 462 30.31 -15.43 -15.12
CA ALA A 462 29.47 -14.95 -16.23
C ALA A 462 28.99 -16.07 -17.20
N ALA A 463 29.58 -17.27 -17.10
CA ALA A 463 29.35 -18.34 -18.08
C ALA A 463 28.15 -19.27 -17.75
N ASP A 464 27.50 -19.11 -16.59
CA ASP A 464 26.36 -19.98 -16.22
C ASP A 464 24.98 -19.37 -16.49
N THR A 465 24.87 -18.32 -17.30
CA THR A 465 23.58 -17.73 -17.71
C THR A 465 23.25 -17.85 -19.20
N GLY A 466 23.97 -18.69 -19.93
CA GLY A 466 23.76 -18.76 -21.39
C GLY A 466 23.85 -20.13 -22.01
N ALA A 467 23.03 -21.12 -21.63
CA ALA A 467 22.68 -22.25 -22.52
C ALA A 467 21.59 -23.15 -21.90
N LYS A 468 20.30 -22.93 -22.26
CA LYS A 468 19.45 -23.97 -22.85
C LYS A 468 18.14 -23.34 -23.31
N LYS A 469 17.94 -23.52 -24.61
CA LYS A 469 16.68 -23.28 -25.33
C LYS A 469 15.51 -24.03 -24.72
#